data_50bd302200f31dc25f01aa3094f435c1
#
_entry.id   50bd302200f31dc25f01aa3094f435c1
#
_cell.length_a   1.000
_cell.length_b   1.000
_cell.length_c   1.000
_cell.angle_alpha   90.00
_cell.angle_beta   90.00
_cell.angle_gamma   90.00
#
_symmetry.space_group_name_H-M   'P 1'
#
loop_
_entity.id
_entity.type
_entity.pdbx_description
1 polymer ?
#
loop_
_entity_poly.entity_id
_entity_poly.type
_entity_poly.pdbx_seq_one_letter_code
_entity_poly.pdbx_strand_id
1 'polypeptide(L)'
;LSHPKIADIRTLTTLLLERAVDYILVGGAAALVHGASTGTQDYDIVHSRAPDNILRLQALMIELDAHFRADLSDRRLVPSAEHLSGRGQLLLSTRLGPLDLMGALHDGRGYEELLQHSIRLDVEGRVLRVLDLATLIEVKTAAGRPKDKVVVAELMPLLAASKKQ
;
A
#
# COMPACT_ATOMS: atom_id res chain seq x y z
N LEU A 1 20.49 -3.19 14.35
CA LEU A 1 19.43 -2.23 14.64
C LEU A 1 18.09 -2.74 14.12
N SER A 2 17.07 -2.67 14.98
CA SER A 2 15.73 -3.06 14.59
C SER A 2 15.05 -1.93 13.80
N HIS A 3 14.25 -2.32 12.81
CA HIS A 3 13.44 -1.38 12.04
C HIS A 3 12.26 -0.85 12.86
N PRO A 4 11.76 0.37 12.53
CA PRO A 4 10.56 0.91 13.18
C PRO A 4 9.35 -0.02 12.99
N LYS A 5 8.43 0.01 13.96
CA LYS A 5 7.20 -0.79 13.93
C LYS A 5 6.01 -0.05 13.35
N ILE A 6 6.17 1.24 13.09
CA ILE A 6 5.14 2.09 12.50
C ILE A 6 5.74 2.73 11.25
N ALA A 7 5.01 2.64 10.15
CA ALA A 7 5.45 3.18 8.87
C ALA A 7 5.51 4.71 8.89
N ASP A 8 6.60 5.26 8.35
CA ASP A 8 6.70 6.67 8.04
C ASP A 8 6.00 6.92 6.70
N ILE A 9 4.69 7.13 6.76
CA ILE A 9 3.81 7.25 5.58
C ILE A 9 4.29 8.38 4.66
N ARG A 10 4.67 9.51 5.21
CA ARG A 10 5.08 10.67 4.43
C ARG A 10 6.35 10.38 3.63
N THR A 11 7.39 9.88 4.30
CA THR A 11 8.67 9.61 3.65
C THR A 11 8.56 8.46 2.65
N LEU A 12 7.80 7.40 2.97
CA LEU A 12 7.56 6.31 2.04
C LEU A 12 6.85 6.79 0.77
N THR A 13 5.81 7.62 0.91
CA THR A 13 5.11 8.20 -0.23
C THR A 13 6.06 9.01 -1.10
N THR A 14 6.84 9.89 -0.49
CA THR A 14 7.81 10.74 -1.20
C THR A 14 8.82 9.92 -1.99
N LEU A 15 9.44 8.92 -1.34
CA LEU A 15 10.46 8.09 -2.00
C LEU A 15 9.88 7.26 -3.14
N LEU A 16 8.73 6.62 -2.95
CA LEU A 16 8.07 5.84 -4.00
C LEU A 16 7.78 6.71 -5.23
N LEU A 17 7.27 7.92 -5.02
CA LEU A 17 6.98 8.86 -6.11
C LEU A 17 8.26 9.38 -6.77
N GLU A 18 9.29 9.73 -6.00
CA GLU A 18 10.58 10.20 -6.52
C GLU A 18 11.29 9.14 -7.36
N ARG A 19 11.16 7.87 -6.98
CA ARG A 19 11.75 6.74 -7.73
C ARG A 19 10.86 6.28 -8.87
N ALA A 20 9.78 7.02 -9.17
CA ALA A 20 8.84 6.75 -10.26
C ALA A 20 8.23 5.35 -10.20
N VAL A 21 7.97 4.84 -9.00
CA VAL A 21 7.29 3.56 -8.82
C VAL A 21 5.82 3.74 -9.14
N ASP A 22 5.29 2.90 -10.02
CA ASP A 22 3.87 2.85 -10.33
C ASP A 22 3.15 1.97 -9.30
N TYR A 23 2.26 2.58 -8.52
CA TYR A 23 1.50 1.87 -7.50
C TYR A 23 0.20 2.59 -7.16
N ILE A 24 -0.67 1.89 -6.47
CA ILE A 24 -1.90 2.43 -5.89
C ILE A 24 -1.82 2.20 -4.38
N LEU A 25 -2.00 3.27 -3.61
CA LEU A 25 -2.09 3.19 -2.15
C LEU A 25 -3.41 2.54 -1.76
N VAL A 26 -3.34 1.52 -0.92
CA VAL A 26 -4.50 0.77 -0.44
C VAL A 26 -4.46 0.68 1.10
N GLY A 27 -5.32 -0.10 1.69
CA GLY A 27 -5.29 -0.40 3.12
C GLY A 27 -5.54 0.79 4.04
N GLY A 28 -4.95 0.76 5.22
CA GLY A 28 -5.17 1.77 6.27
C GLY A 28 -4.66 3.15 5.91
N ALA A 29 -3.55 3.25 5.18
CA ALA A 29 -3.02 4.54 4.74
C ALA A 29 -3.96 5.21 3.72
N ALA A 30 -4.57 4.42 2.82
CA ALA A 30 -5.61 4.94 1.91
C ALA A 30 -6.82 5.43 2.70
N ALA A 31 -7.23 4.71 3.75
CA ALA A 31 -8.33 5.14 4.62
C ALA A 31 -8.04 6.49 5.28
N LEU A 32 -6.81 6.71 5.76
CA LEU A 32 -6.39 7.99 6.32
C LEU A 32 -6.50 9.12 5.30
N VAL A 33 -6.10 8.88 4.06
CA VAL A 33 -6.21 9.86 2.96
C VAL A 33 -7.68 10.26 2.75
N HIS A 34 -8.60 9.31 2.87
CA HIS A 34 -10.04 9.56 2.72
C HIS A 34 -10.69 10.19 3.96
N GLY A 35 -9.97 10.32 5.06
CA GLY A 35 -10.46 11.01 6.26
C GLY A 35 -10.73 10.10 7.47
N ALA A 36 -10.36 8.81 7.43
CA ALA A 36 -10.46 7.96 8.60
C ALA A 36 -9.51 8.46 9.70
N SER A 37 -9.94 8.32 10.95
CA SER A 37 -9.13 8.71 12.11
C SER A 37 -8.38 7.54 12.73
N THR A 38 -8.77 6.31 12.41
CA THR A 38 -8.12 5.10 12.91
C THR A 38 -6.71 4.99 12.33
N GLY A 39 -5.72 4.95 13.21
CA GLY A 39 -4.31 4.84 12.82
C GLY A 39 -4.00 3.52 12.13
N THR A 40 -2.98 3.53 11.29
CA THR A 40 -2.39 2.34 10.67
C THR A 40 -0.92 2.25 11.03
N GLN A 41 -0.40 1.02 11.14
CA GLN A 41 1.03 0.79 11.37
C GLN A 41 1.76 0.52 10.05
N ASP A 42 1.05 0.04 9.03
CA ASP A 42 1.63 -0.42 7.78
C ASP A 42 1.34 0.55 6.64
N TYR A 43 2.23 0.55 5.65
CA TYR A 43 2.02 1.21 4.36
C TYR A 43 1.75 0.15 3.32
N ASP A 44 0.53 0.09 2.78
CA ASP A 44 0.08 -0.98 1.88
C ASP A 44 -0.09 -0.45 0.47
N ILE A 45 0.52 -1.13 -0.51
CA ILE A 45 0.41 -0.75 -1.91
C ILE A 45 0.13 -1.95 -2.81
N VAL A 46 -0.57 -1.69 -3.92
CA VAL A 46 -0.62 -2.59 -5.07
C VAL A 46 0.26 -1.98 -6.15
N HIS A 47 1.36 -2.65 -6.48
CA HIS A 47 2.33 -2.14 -7.44
C HIS A 47 2.12 -2.73 -8.83
N SER A 48 2.51 -1.98 -9.87
CA SER A 48 2.59 -2.50 -11.22
C SER A 48 3.67 -3.57 -11.32
N ARG A 49 3.36 -4.68 -11.99
CA ARG A 49 4.30 -5.77 -12.23
C ARG A 49 5.01 -5.67 -13.58
N ALA A 50 4.92 -4.52 -14.25
CA ALA A 50 5.69 -4.26 -15.46
C ALA A 50 7.20 -4.37 -15.15
N PRO A 51 7.99 -4.98 -16.03
CA PRO A 51 9.41 -5.28 -15.75
C PRO A 51 10.24 -4.08 -15.31
N ASP A 52 10.07 -2.93 -15.94
CA ASP A 52 10.78 -1.71 -15.56
C ASP A 52 10.36 -1.18 -14.19
N ASN A 53 9.08 -1.30 -13.83
CA ASN A 53 8.59 -0.93 -12.49
C ASN A 53 9.16 -1.85 -11.41
N ILE A 54 9.25 -3.16 -11.70
CA ILE A 54 9.87 -4.13 -10.79
C ILE A 54 11.33 -3.76 -10.53
N LEU A 55 12.08 -3.34 -11.54
CA LEU A 55 13.48 -2.92 -11.37
C LEU A 55 13.58 -1.70 -10.46
N ARG A 56 12.72 -0.69 -10.65
CA ARG A 56 12.71 0.51 -9.81
C ARG A 56 12.33 0.18 -8.36
N LEU A 57 11.32 -0.67 -8.20
CA LEU A 57 10.87 -1.10 -6.88
C LEU A 57 11.94 -1.92 -6.16
N GLN A 58 12.61 -2.83 -6.86
CA GLN A 58 13.70 -3.62 -6.29
C GLN A 58 14.85 -2.73 -5.81
N ALA A 59 15.25 -1.75 -6.62
CA ALA A 59 16.29 -0.80 -6.22
C ALA A 59 15.91 -0.04 -4.95
N LEU A 60 14.65 0.38 -4.84
CA LEU A 60 14.14 1.05 -3.65
C LEU A 60 14.12 0.12 -2.44
N MET A 61 13.76 -1.15 -2.61
CA MET A 61 13.78 -2.12 -1.51
C MET A 61 15.18 -2.30 -0.94
N ILE A 62 16.19 -2.31 -1.77
CA ILE A 62 17.60 -2.35 -1.34
C ILE A 62 17.95 -1.07 -0.55
N GLU A 63 17.60 0.09 -1.07
CA GLU A 63 17.84 1.39 -0.41
C GLU A 63 17.16 1.45 0.97
N LEU A 64 15.97 0.88 1.11
CA LEU A 64 15.19 0.87 2.35
C LEU A 64 15.59 -0.27 3.32
N ASP A 65 16.61 -1.05 3.00
CA ASP A 65 16.98 -2.23 3.80
C ASP A 65 15.78 -3.15 4.04
N ALA A 66 14.96 -3.36 3.00
CA ALA A 66 13.73 -4.14 3.11
C ALA A 66 14.02 -5.63 3.24
N HIS A 67 13.32 -6.31 4.16
CA HIS A 67 13.39 -7.75 4.32
C HIS A 67 12.04 -8.29 4.81
N PHE A 68 11.82 -9.59 4.62
CA PHE A 68 10.57 -10.23 5.06
C PHE A 68 10.44 -10.20 6.58
N ARG A 69 9.28 -9.73 7.09
CA ARG A 69 9.01 -9.64 8.55
C ARG A 69 8.95 -11.00 9.22
N ALA A 70 8.42 -12.01 8.52
CA ALA A 70 8.21 -13.35 9.08
C ALA A 70 9.43 -14.27 8.91
N ASP A 71 10.61 -13.73 8.62
CA ASP A 71 11.82 -14.53 8.50
C ASP A 71 12.33 -14.94 9.89
N LEU A 72 11.96 -16.14 10.31
CA LEU A 72 12.35 -16.71 11.59
C LEU A 72 13.82 -17.17 11.61
N SER A 73 14.50 -17.12 10.46
CA SER A 73 15.90 -17.58 10.35
C SER A 73 16.93 -16.47 10.61
N ASP A 74 16.50 -15.27 10.90
CA ASP A 74 17.34 -14.08 11.12
C ASP A 74 18.27 -13.75 9.93
N ARG A 75 17.97 -14.30 8.74
CA ARG A 75 18.78 -14.10 7.54
C ARG A 75 18.47 -12.79 6.81
N ARG A 76 17.46 -12.05 7.26
CA ARG A 76 17.02 -10.79 6.65
C ARG A 76 16.83 -10.95 5.13
N LEU A 77 15.98 -11.88 4.73
CA LEU A 77 15.73 -12.20 3.33
C LEU A 77 15.12 -10.99 2.61
N VAL A 78 15.81 -10.52 1.58
CA VAL A 78 15.40 -9.37 0.76
C VAL A 78 14.47 -9.86 -0.37
N PRO A 79 13.40 -9.15 -0.70
CA PRO A 79 12.55 -9.54 -1.82
C PRO A 79 13.31 -9.47 -3.14
N SER A 80 13.21 -10.54 -3.94
CA SER A 80 13.81 -10.61 -5.27
C SER A 80 12.86 -10.04 -6.32
N ALA A 81 13.37 -9.82 -7.55
CA ALA A 81 12.54 -9.45 -8.68
C ALA A 81 11.42 -10.48 -8.94
N GLU A 82 11.70 -11.77 -8.74
CA GLU A 82 10.71 -12.83 -8.87
C GLU A 82 9.59 -12.68 -7.83
N HIS A 83 9.93 -12.42 -6.57
CA HIS A 83 8.92 -12.12 -5.54
C HIS A 83 8.05 -10.94 -5.93
N LEU A 84 8.66 -9.84 -6.39
CA LEU A 84 7.95 -8.61 -6.76
C LEU A 84 7.07 -8.80 -8.01
N SER A 85 7.41 -9.74 -8.87
CA SER A 85 6.65 -10.06 -10.09
C SER A 85 5.44 -10.94 -9.82
N GLY A 86 5.33 -11.53 -8.63
CA GLY A 86 4.22 -12.38 -8.23
C GLY A 86 2.97 -11.59 -7.87
N ARG A 87 1.84 -12.27 -7.78
CA ARG A 87 0.55 -11.67 -7.42
C ARG A 87 0.31 -11.64 -5.91
N GLY A 88 1.14 -12.30 -5.14
CA GLY A 88 0.99 -12.44 -3.69
C GLY A 88 1.32 -11.18 -2.91
N GLN A 89 1.12 -11.29 -1.60
CA GLN A 89 1.43 -10.24 -0.64
C GLN A 89 2.82 -10.48 -0.04
N LEU A 90 3.64 -9.43 -0.04
CA LEU A 90 4.96 -9.43 0.58
C LEU A 90 4.93 -8.52 1.80
N LEU A 91 5.07 -9.09 2.99
CA LEU A 91 5.06 -8.36 4.25
C LEU A 91 6.50 -8.01 4.62
N LEU A 92 6.88 -6.74 4.42
CA LEU A 92 8.26 -6.31 4.58
C LEU A 92 8.44 -5.39 5.78
N SER A 93 9.62 -5.49 6.38
CA SER A 93 10.16 -4.54 7.34
C SER A 93 11.18 -3.67 6.60
N THR A 94 11.13 -2.37 6.80
CA THR A 94 12.09 -1.43 6.21
C THR A 94 12.61 -0.45 7.26
N ARG A 95 13.67 0.29 6.93
CA ARG A 95 14.16 1.36 7.82
C ARG A 95 13.15 2.48 8.04
N LEU A 96 12.09 2.54 7.24
CA LEU A 96 10.97 3.49 7.39
C LEU A 96 9.70 2.82 7.93
N GLY A 97 9.80 1.60 8.44
CA GLY A 97 8.71 0.85 9.02
C GLY A 97 8.11 -0.19 8.07
N PRO A 98 6.99 -0.81 8.50
CA PRO A 98 6.35 -1.88 7.73
C PRO A 98 5.81 -1.40 6.38
N LEU A 99 6.16 -2.15 5.33
CA LEU A 99 5.72 -1.90 3.96
C LEU A 99 5.18 -3.20 3.37
N ASP A 100 3.93 -3.20 2.97
CA ASP A 100 3.26 -4.36 2.40
C ASP A 100 3.06 -4.14 0.90
N LEU A 101 3.68 -5.02 0.09
CA LEU A 101 3.60 -4.97 -1.37
C LEU A 101 2.68 -6.07 -1.86
N MET A 102 1.73 -5.71 -2.71
CA MET A 102 0.81 -6.66 -3.31
C MET A 102 0.85 -6.57 -4.83
N GLY A 103 0.98 -7.72 -5.51
CA GLY A 103 0.84 -7.77 -6.95
C GLY A 103 -0.64 -7.73 -7.37
N ALA A 104 -1.53 -8.13 -6.47
CA ALA A 104 -2.99 -8.07 -6.65
C ALA A 104 -3.68 -8.08 -5.28
N LEU A 105 -4.91 -7.58 -5.24
CA LEU A 105 -5.80 -7.73 -4.08
C LEU A 105 -6.29 -9.19 -3.96
N HIS A 106 -6.92 -9.53 -2.84
CA HIS A 106 -7.49 -10.86 -2.57
C HIS A 106 -8.46 -11.32 -3.66
N ASP A 107 -9.20 -10.40 -4.28
CA ASP A 107 -10.15 -10.70 -5.35
C ASP A 107 -9.49 -10.85 -6.73
N GLY A 108 -8.15 -10.76 -6.80
CA GLY A 108 -7.37 -10.93 -8.01
C GLY A 108 -7.15 -9.68 -8.84
N ARG A 109 -7.75 -8.53 -8.47
CA ARG A 109 -7.53 -7.27 -9.19
C ARG A 109 -6.12 -6.76 -8.94
N GLY A 110 -5.37 -6.55 -10.01
CA GLY A 110 -4.03 -5.98 -9.98
C GLY A 110 -4.02 -4.48 -10.28
N TYR A 111 -2.82 -3.94 -10.44
CA TYR A 111 -2.61 -2.50 -10.65
C TYR A 111 -3.44 -1.96 -11.83
N GLU A 112 -3.40 -2.63 -12.98
CA GLU A 112 -4.06 -2.16 -14.20
C GLU A 112 -5.59 -2.10 -14.02
N GLU A 113 -6.18 -3.12 -13.42
CA GLU A 113 -7.62 -3.15 -13.17
C GLU A 113 -8.04 -2.11 -12.13
N LEU A 114 -7.18 -1.85 -11.15
CA LEU A 114 -7.48 -0.90 -10.07
C LEU A 114 -7.28 0.55 -10.47
N LEU A 115 -6.62 0.86 -11.57
CA LEU A 115 -6.45 2.23 -12.04
C LEU A 115 -7.79 2.97 -12.20
N GLN A 116 -8.80 2.30 -12.74
CA GLN A 116 -10.14 2.86 -12.89
C GLN A 116 -10.91 2.98 -11.56
N HIS A 117 -10.39 2.38 -10.49
CA HIS A 117 -10.94 2.44 -9.13
C HIS A 117 -10.03 3.24 -8.20
N SER A 118 -9.27 4.16 -8.76
CA SER A 118 -8.35 5.01 -8.01
C SER A 118 -8.60 6.48 -8.28
N ILE A 119 -8.26 7.28 -7.27
CA ILE A 119 -8.24 8.74 -7.40
C ILE A 119 -6.79 9.22 -7.56
N ARG A 120 -6.63 10.42 -8.11
CA ARG A 120 -5.33 11.06 -8.30
C ARG A 120 -5.20 12.21 -7.32
N LEU A 121 -4.12 12.21 -6.55
CA LEU A 121 -3.79 13.31 -5.66
C LEU A 121 -2.44 13.89 -6.04
N ASP A 122 -2.33 15.21 -6.02
CA ASP A 122 -1.05 15.89 -6.19
C ASP A 122 -0.28 15.87 -4.86
N VAL A 123 0.93 15.35 -4.89
CA VAL A 123 1.85 15.34 -3.76
C VAL A 123 3.16 15.96 -4.25
N GLU A 124 3.36 17.22 -3.92
CA GLU A 124 4.58 17.97 -4.28
C GLU A 124 4.87 17.91 -5.80
N GLY A 125 3.83 18.07 -6.63
CA GLY A 125 3.94 18.05 -8.08
C GLY A 125 3.96 16.65 -8.72
N ARG A 126 3.85 15.59 -7.93
CA ARG A 126 3.76 14.22 -8.41
C ARG A 126 2.36 13.65 -8.13
N VAL A 127 1.94 12.69 -8.95
CA VAL A 127 0.61 12.08 -8.81
C VAL A 127 0.69 10.83 -7.94
N LEU A 128 0.00 10.87 -6.80
CA LEU A 128 -0.26 9.70 -5.99
C LEU A 128 -1.60 9.09 -6.40
N ARG A 129 -1.61 7.80 -6.71
CA ARG A 129 -2.84 7.03 -6.93
C ARG A 129 -3.28 6.41 -5.61
N VAL A 130 -4.54 6.61 -5.25
CA VAL A 130 -5.12 6.07 -4.02
C VAL A 130 -6.40 5.33 -4.39
N LEU A 131 -6.60 4.14 -3.84
CA LEU A 131 -7.83 3.38 -4.07
C LEU A 131 -9.04 4.26 -3.71
N ASP A 132 -10.05 4.29 -4.56
CA ASP A 132 -11.22 5.13 -4.31
C ASP A 132 -11.99 4.65 -3.08
N LEU A 133 -12.79 5.55 -2.51
CA LEU A 133 -13.47 5.31 -1.23
C LEU A 133 -14.45 4.12 -1.33
N ALA A 134 -15.21 4.02 -2.41
CA ALA A 134 -16.19 2.95 -2.60
C ALA A 134 -15.49 1.58 -2.68
N THR A 135 -14.42 1.48 -3.45
CA THR A 135 -13.66 0.23 -3.61
C THR A 135 -12.94 -0.13 -2.32
N LEU A 136 -12.39 0.85 -1.61
CA LEU A 136 -11.73 0.62 -0.32
C LEU A 136 -12.71 0.04 0.70
N ILE A 137 -13.93 0.55 0.78
CA ILE A 137 -14.98 0.00 1.65
C ILE A 137 -15.32 -1.43 1.25
N GLU A 138 -15.50 -1.69 -0.05
CA GLU A 138 -15.79 -3.03 -0.58
C GLU A 138 -14.71 -4.03 -0.15
N VAL A 139 -13.44 -3.69 -0.36
CA VAL A 139 -12.31 -4.56 -0.04
C VAL A 139 -12.20 -4.82 1.45
N LYS A 140 -12.36 -3.79 2.29
CA LYS A 140 -12.31 -3.94 3.75
C LYS A 140 -13.50 -4.72 4.29
N THR A 141 -14.68 -4.54 3.73
CA THR A 141 -15.88 -5.30 4.10
C THR A 141 -15.69 -6.79 3.78
N ALA A 142 -15.13 -7.10 2.62
CA ALA A 142 -14.86 -8.48 2.22
C ALA A 142 -13.80 -9.13 3.13
N ALA A 143 -12.79 -8.42 3.57
CA ALA A 143 -11.77 -8.90 4.51
C ALA A 143 -12.38 -9.21 5.89
N GLY A 144 -13.29 -8.37 6.38
CA GLY A 144 -14.13 -8.64 7.54
C GLY A 144 -13.41 -8.78 8.89
N ARG A 145 -12.13 -8.37 8.99
CA ARG A 145 -11.41 -8.39 10.27
C ARG A 145 -11.99 -7.35 11.22
N PRO A 146 -11.86 -7.53 12.57
CA PRO A 146 -12.37 -6.52 13.52
C PRO A 146 -11.87 -5.10 13.23
N LYS A 147 -10.59 -4.93 12.91
CA LYS A 147 -10.02 -3.62 12.56
C LYS A 147 -10.62 -3.06 11.26
N ASP A 148 -10.97 -3.92 10.30
CA ASP A 148 -11.59 -3.49 9.04
C ASP A 148 -13.00 -2.98 9.28
N LYS A 149 -13.76 -3.63 10.17
CA LYS A 149 -15.12 -3.21 10.53
C LYS A 149 -15.15 -1.82 11.17
N VAL A 150 -14.16 -1.52 12.01
CA VAL A 150 -14.01 -0.19 12.64
C VAL A 150 -13.77 0.87 11.56
N VAL A 151 -12.84 0.61 10.63
CA VAL A 151 -12.52 1.55 9.56
C VAL A 151 -13.71 1.73 8.60
N VAL A 152 -14.40 0.64 8.23
CA VAL A 152 -15.61 0.71 7.38
C VAL A 152 -16.67 1.60 8.04
N ALA A 153 -16.87 1.47 9.34
CA ALA A 153 -17.82 2.31 10.08
C ALA A 153 -17.47 3.80 10.00
N GLU A 154 -16.17 4.15 9.93
CA GLU A 154 -15.73 5.53 9.73
C GLU A 154 -15.90 5.99 8.28
N LEU A 155 -15.66 5.10 7.30
CA LEU A 155 -15.66 5.43 5.89
C LEU A 155 -17.08 5.55 5.28
N MET A 156 -18.03 4.77 5.76
CA MET A 156 -19.41 4.76 5.23
C MET A 156 -20.07 6.15 5.24
N PRO A 157 -20.02 6.93 6.33
CA PRO A 157 -20.57 8.31 6.31
C PRO A 157 -19.88 9.22 5.31
N LEU A 158 -18.57 9.04 5.11
CA LEU A 158 -17.79 9.83 4.14
C LEU A 158 -18.24 9.54 2.71
N LEU A 159 -18.51 8.27 2.40
CA LEU A 159 -19.04 7.89 1.09
C LEU A 159 -20.43 8.48 0.86
N ALA A 160 -21.30 8.40 1.86
CA ALA A 160 -22.66 9.00 1.78
C ALA A 160 -22.60 10.51 1.56
N ALA A 161 -21.70 11.22 2.25
CA ALA A 161 -21.50 12.66 2.10
C ALA A 161 -20.99 13.02 0.69
N SER A 162 -20.08 12.22 0.12
CA SER A 162 -19.53 12.47 -1.22
C SER A 162 -20.60 12.37 -2.32
N LYS A 163 -21.62 11.53 -2.14
CA LYS A 163 -22.71 11.35 -3.10
C LYS A 163 -23.73 12.49 -3.12
N LYS A 164 -23.68 13.40 -2.12
CA LYS A 164 -24.58 14.55 -2.01
C LYS A 164 -24.02 15.83 -2.63
N GLN A 165 -22.81 15.80 -3.15
CA GLN A 165 -22.14 16.91 -3.78
C GLN A 165 -22.34 16.94 -5.30
#